data_3ec044258bbe872a8a4fc6d2cc9c988d
#
_entry.id   3ec044258bbe872a8a4fc6d2cc9c988d
#
_cell.length_a   1.000
_cell.length_b   1.000
_cell.length_c   1.000
_cell.angle_alpha   90.00
_cell.angle_beta   90.00
_cell.angle_gamma   90.00
#
_symmetry.space_group_name_H-M   'P 1'
#
loop_
_entity.id
_entity.type
_entity.pdbx_description
1 polymer ?
#
loop_
_entity_poly.entity_id
_entity_poly.type
_entity_poly.pdbx_seq_one_letter_code
_entity_poly.pdbx_strand_id
1 'polypeptide(L)'
;MSTHINAANKNDIASSVLLPGDPLRAKFIAENYLENVRCYNEIRGMLGFTGTYKGVPVSVQGTGMGMPSTGIYSWELITEYGVENLIRIGTAGAFHKDIKVKDIVVGMAASTDSNYIHAFDVPGSYSPCASYELLTKLGKASEELDIPFKAGNIVSCDVFYELKEDWWKKWASMGVMAVEMEAAALYMNAAYNDVNALAVMTISDHFVTGEKATAEERQNSFTDMMKLALEAAIK
;
A
#
# COMPACT_ATOMS: atom_id res chain seq x y z
N MET A 1 22.31 -6.75 -7.55
CA MET A 1 21.44 -7.84 -8.05
C MET A 1 20.43 -8.15 -6.97
N SER A 2 19.19 -7.99 -7.29
CA SER A 2 18.09 -8.22 -6.34
C SER A 2 18.03 -9.68 -5.89
N THR A 3 17.65 -9.92 -4.64
CA THR A 3 17.56 -11.27 -4.06
C THR A 3 16.14 -11.82 -4.11
N HIS A 4 15.15 -10.94 -4.07
CA HIS A 4 13.75 -11.32 -3.93
C HIS A 4 12.90 -11.00 -5.16
N ILE A 5 13.45 -10.21 -6.10
CA ILE A 5 12.81 -9.87 -7.38
C ILE A 5 13.74 -10.31 -8.51
N ASN A 6 13.20 -11.07 -9.48
CA ASN A 6 13.98 -11.71 -10.56
C ASN A 6 13.67 -11.12 -11.94
N ALA A 7 13.40 -9.82 -12.03
CA ALA A 7 13.31 -9.15 -13.32
C ALA A 7 14.71 -9.13 -13.99
N ALA A 8 14.76 -9.48 -15.26
CA ALA A 8 16.04 -9.60 -15.98
C ALA A 8 16.73 -8.26 -16.21
N ASN A 9 15.93 -7.18 -16.38
CA ASN A 9 16.43 -5.84 -16.65
C ASN A 9 15.62 -4.80 -15.81
N LYS A 10 16.22 -3.62 -15.58
CA LYS A 10 15.55 -2.51 -14.92
C LYS A 10 14.23 -2.12 -15.63
N ASN A 11 14.24 -2.09 -16.95
CA ASN A 11 13.08 -1.72 -17.76
C ASN A 11 11.98 -2.78 -17.80
N ASP A 12 12.16 -3.91 -17.11
CA ASP A 12 11.13 -4.92 -16.97
C ASP A 12 10.07 -4.51 -15.95
N ILE A 13 10.38 -3.53 -15.10
CA ILE A 13 9.49 -2.96 -14.10
C ILE A 13 9.24 -1.49 -14.46
N ALA A 14 7.98 -1.07 -14.42
CA ALA A 14 7.59 0.32 -14.69
C ALA A 14 8.02 1.26 -13.56
N SER A 15 8.13 2.56 -13.84
CA SER A 15 8.44 3.59 -12.84
C SER A 15 7.36 3.73 -11.75
N SER A 16 6.12 3.33 -12.05
CA SER A 16 5.01 3.30 -11.10
C SER A 16 4.60 1.86 -10.79
N VAL A 17 4.60 1.48 -9.50
CA VAL A 17 4.31 0.11 -9.04
C VAL A 17 3.21 0.12 -7.99
N LEU A 18 2.16 -0.68 -8.22
CA LEU A 18 1.15 -0.98 -7.22
C LEU A 18 1.63 -2.12 -6.31
N LEU A 19 1.45 -1.97 -5.01
CA LEU A 19 1.99 -2.87 -3.98
C LEU A 19 0.87 -3.49 -3.13
N PRO A 20 0.17 -4.54 -3.60
CA PRO A 20 -0.68 -5.35 -2.74
C PRO A 20 0.17 -6.24 -1.83
N GLY A 21 -0.28 -6.47 -0.59
CA GLY A 21 0.33 -7.47 0.29
C GLY A 21 0.18 -8.89 -0.24
N ASP A 22 -1.00 -9.20 -0.80
CA ASP A 22 -1.35 -10.51 -1.36
C ASP A 22 -0.86 -10.65 -2.81
N PRO A 23 0.02 -11.65 -3.12
CA PRO A 23 0.47 -11.90 -4.49
C PRO A 23 -0.65 -12.34 -5.44
N LEU A 24 -1.72 -12.96 -4.94
CA LEU A 24 -2.88 -13.31 -5.77
C LEU A 24 -3.68 -12.06 -6.15
N ARG A 25 -3.71 -11.04 -5.31
CA ARG A 25 -4.26 -9.73 -5.68
C ARG A 25 -3.40 -9.06 -6.74
N ALA A 26 -2.06 -9.19 -6.67
CA ALA A 26 -1.19 -8.69 -7.74
C ALA A 26 -1.54 -9.35 -9.09
N LYS A 27 -1.73 -10.67 -9.10
CA LYS A 27 -2.18 -11.42 -10.27
C LYS A 27 -3.56 -10.96 -10.76
N PHE A 28 -4.53 -10.83 -9.85
CA PHE A 28 -5.88 -10.36 -10.18
C PHE A 28 -5.87 -9.00 -10.86
N ILE A 29 -5.09 -8.03 -10.35
CA ILE A 29 -4.99 -6.70 -10.94
C ILE A 29 -4.36 -6.78 -12.33
N ALA A 30 -3.28 -7.53 -12.47
CA ALA A 30 -2.61 -7.70 -13.74
C ALA A 30 -3.55 -8.28 -14.81
N GLU A 31 -4.26 -9.36 -14.50
CA GLU A 31 -5.13 -10.06 -15.44
C GLU A 31 -6.43 -9.31 -15.79
N ASN A 32 -6.93 -8.44 -14.88
CA ASN A 32 -8.23 -7.78 -15.09
C ASN A 32 -8.13 -6.31 -15.51
N TYR A 33 -6.99 -5.65 -15.29
CA TYR A 33 -6.85 -4.20 -15.53
C TYR A 33 -5.69 -3.85 -16.45
N LEU A 34 -4.68 -4.70 -16.62
CA LEU A 34 -3.54 -4.39 -17.48
C LEU A 34 -3.63 -5.13 -18.82
N GLU A 35 -3.11 -4.49 -19.85
CA GLU A 35 -2.91 -5.07 -21.19
C GLU A 35 -1.45 -5.49 -21.35
N ASN A 36 -1.17 -6.45 -22.26
CA ASN A 36 0.18 -6.95 -22.58
C ASN A 36 0.96 -7.42 -21.34
N VAL A 37 0.28 -8.10 -20.45
CA VAL A 37 0.82 -8.53 -19.15
C VAL A 37 1.94 -9.55 -19.31
N ARG A 38 3.04 -9.34 -18.57
CA ARG A 38 4.11 -10.32 -18.38
C ARG A 38 4.43 -10.47 -16.88
N CYS A 39 4.65 -11.69 -16.43
CA CYS A 39 5.15 -11.96 -15.10
C CYS A 39 6.67 -11.78 -15.10
N TYR A 40 7.21 -10.93 -14.22
CA TYR A 40 8.65 -10.73 -14.07
C TYR A 40 9.21 -11.34 -12.78
N ASN A 41 8.35 -11.70 -11.83
CA ASN A 41 8.77 -12.29 -10.56
C ASN A 41 7.82 -13.38 -10.07
N GLU A 42 8.40 -14.51 -9.67
CA GLU A 42 7.72 -15.62 -9.01
C GLU A 42 8.48 -16.12 -7.77
N ILE A 43 9.63 -15.48 -7.44
CA ILE A 43 10.45 -15.88 -6.30
C ILE A 43 9.63 -15.84 -5.03
N ARG A 44 9.69 -16.91 -4.24
CA ARG A 44 8.95 -17.08 -2.97
C ARG A 44 7.43 -16.95 -3.11
N GLY A 45 6.88 -17.09 -4.32
CA GLY A 45 5.46 -16.87 -4.58
C GLY A 45 5.04 -15.39 -4.55
N MET A 46 5.96 -14.45 -4.41
CA MET A 46 5.69 -13.02 -4.47
C MET A 46 5.60 -12.56 -5.91
N LEU A 47 4.44 -12.78 -6.51
CA LEU A 47 4.19 -12.53 -7.91
C LEU A 47 4.35 -11.05 -8.25
N GLY A 48 5.05 -10.79 -9.37
CA GLY A 48 5.22 -9.45 -9.92
C GLY A 48 4.91 -9.43 -11.42
N PHE A 49 4.14 -8.43 -11.85
CA PHE A 49 3.68 -8.29 -13.22
C PHE A 49 3.91 -6.89 -13.74
N THR A 50 4.20 -6.77 -15.04
CA THR A 50 4.20 -5.51 -15.77
C THR A 50 3.27 -5.62 -16.96
N GLY A 51 2.52 -4.56 -17.21
CA GLY A 51 1.66 -4.40 -18.38
C GLY A 51 1.44 -2.93 -18.69
N THR A 52 0.39 -2.62 -19.42
CA THR A 52 -0.03 -1.23 -19.68
C THR A 52 -1.45 -0.99 -19.17
N TYR A 53 -1.66 0.16 -18.56
CA TYR A 53 -2.98 0.67 -18.20
C TYR A 53 -3.25 1.95 -18.99
N LYS A 54 -4.29 1.94 -19.84
CA LYS A 54 -4.58 3.04 -20.77
C LYS A 54 -3.36 3.47 -21.60
N GLY A 55 -2.54 2.49 -22.03
CA GLY A 55 -1.34 2.71 -22.82
C GLY A 55 -0.09 3.14 -22.05
N VAL A 56 -0.17 3.37 -20.74
CA VAL A 56 0.97 3.73 -19.87
C VAL A 56 1.48 2.49 -19.15
N PRO A 57 2.82 2.24 -19.11
CA PRO A 57 3.39 1.12 -18.35
C PRO A 57 3.10 1.23 -16.86
N VAL A 58 2.61 0.15 -16.26
CA VAL A 58 2.37 0.00 -14.82
C VAL A 58 2.81 -1.40 -14.37
N SER A 59 3.42 -1.48 -13.21
CA SER A 59 3.75 -2.76 -12.58
C SER A 59 2.92 -3.00 -11.33
N VAL A 60 2.76 -4.26 -10.97
CA VAL A 60 2.12 -4.71 -9.73
C VAL A 60 3.00 -5.76 -9.08
N GLN A 61 3.39 -5.56 -7.82
CA GLN A 61 4.27 -6.47 -7.07
C GLN A 61 3.66 -6.86 -5.74
N GLY A 62 3.51 -8.15 -5.48
CA GLY A 62 3.17 -8.65 -4.15
C GLY A 62 4.29 -8.33 -3.14
N THR A 63 3.93 -7.89 -1.94
CA THR A 63 4.90 -7.50 -0.90
C THR A 63 4.91 -8.41 0.32
N GLY A 64 3.92 -9.31 0.46
CA GLY A 64 3.66 -9.99 1.71
C GLY A 64 3.02 -9.07 2.75
N MET A 65 2.92 -9.53 3.98
CA MET A 65 2.35 -8.82 5.12
C MET A 65 3.45 -8.33 6.05
N GLY A 66 3.24 -7.16 6.65
CA GLY A 66 4.10 -6.56 7.66
C GLY A 66 5.25 -5.73 7.09
N MET A 67 5.72 -4.81 7.92
CA MET A 67 6.78 -3.86 7.56
C MET A 67 8.09 -4.52 7.13
N PRO A 68 8.57 -5.62 7.75
CA PRO A 68 9.80 -6.26 7.28
C PRO A 68 9.70 -6.81 5.86
N SER A 69 8.55 -7.42 5.49
CA SER A 69 8.35 -7.95 4.15
C SER A 69 8.23 -6.83 3.12
N THR A 70 7.34 -5.87 3.35
CA THR A 70 7.20 -4.70 2.47
C THR A 70 8.51 -3.92 2.34
N GLY A 71 9.27 -3.83 3.43
CA GLY A 71 10.58 -3.21 3.45
C GLY A 71 11.55 -3.83 2.45
N ILE A 72 11.59 -5.15 2.34
CA ILE A 72 12.43 -5.86 1.37
C ILE A 72 12.05 -5.49 -0.06
N TYR A 73 10.79 -5.68 -0.43
CA TYR A 73 10.34 -5.49 -1.81
C TYR A 73 10.40 -4.03 -2.26
N SER A 74 9.97 -3.08 -1.40
CA SER A 74 10.06 -1.66 -1.73
C SER A 74 11.51 -1.19 -1.87
N TRP A 75 12.42 -1.67 -1.02
CA TRP A 75 13.83 -1.34 -1.12
C TRP A 75 14.45 -1.83 -2.45
N GLU A 76 14.23 -3.10 -2.81
CA GLU A 76 14.76 -3.65 -4.07
C GLU A 76 14.15 -2.98 -5.30
N LEU A 77 12.84 -2.68 -5.31
CA LEU A 77 12.18 -1.94 -6.39
C LEU A 77 12.83 -0.57 -6.62
N ILE A 78 13.13 0.15 -5.54
CA ILE A 78 13.75 1.47 -5.62
C ILE A 78 15.21 1.35 -6.06
N THR A 79 16.01 0.60 -5.32
CA THR A 79 17.48 0.64 -5.46
C THR A 79 18.01 -0.16 -6.64
N GLU A 80 17.37 -1.29 -6.97
CA GLU A 80 17.83 -2.16 -8.04
C GLU A 80 17.12 -1.86 -9.38
N TYR A 81 15.83 -1.48 -9.32
CA TYR A 81 15.02 -1.29 -10.53
C TYR A 81 14.68 0.16 -10.85
N GLY A 82 14.93 1.10 -9.94
CA GLY A 82 14.73 2.52 -10.18
C GLY A 82 13.27 2.94 -10.21
N VAL A 83 12.42 2.28 -9.42
CA VAL A 83 11.01 2.65 -9.27
C VAL A 83 10.91 4.00 -8.58
N GLU A 84 10.08 4.89 -9.12
CA GLU A 84 9.91 6.27 -8.65
C GLU A 84 8.61 6.48 -7.87
N ASN A 85 7.57 5.68 -8.17
CA ASN A 85 6.26 5.81 -7.53
C ASN A 85 5.78 4.46 -7.00
N LEU A 86 5.63 4.36 -5.69
CA LEU A 86 5.20 3.15 -5.00
C LEU A 86 3.82 3.40 -4.36
N ILE A 87 2.79 2.71 -4.86
CA ILE A 87 1.42 2.87 -4.37
C ILE A 87 0.97 1.57 -3.70
N ARG A 88 1.00 1.56 -2.37
CA ARG A 88 0.44 0.45 -1.61
C ARG A 88 -1.08 0.43 -1.77
N ILE A 89 -1.62 -0.75 -2.05
CA ILE A 89 -3.04 -1.05 -2.09
C ILE A 89 -3.33 -2.22 -1.15
N GLY A 90 -4.13 -1.96 -0.13
CA GLY A 90 -4.31 -2.93 0.93
C GLY A 90 -5.67 -2.89 1.59
N THR A 91 -5.76 -3.54 2.74
CA THR A 91 -6.92 -3.50 3.63
C THR A 91 -6.53 -2.91 4.96
N ALA A 92 -7.49 -2.32 5.66
CA ALA A 92 -7.28 -1.74 6.98
C ALA A 92 -8.49 -1.95 7.89
N GLY A 93 -8.27 -1.90 9.20
CA GLY A 93 -9.31 -1.95 10.21
C GLY A 93 -9.65 -0.54 10.72
N ALA A 94 -10.92 -0.12 10.63
CA ALA A 94 -11.37 1.21 11.02
C ALA A 94 -11.56 1.38 12.53
N PHE A 95 -11.18 2.56 13.05
CA PHE A 95 -11.30 2.94 14.46
C PHE A 95 -12.47 3.90 14.76
N HIS A 96 -13.11 4.49 13.74
CA HIS A 96 -14.15 5.50 13.90
C HIS A 96 -15.47 5.09 13.21
N LYS A 97 -16.62 5.38 13.83
CA LYS A 97 -17.96 4.99 13.35
C LYS A 97 -18.37 5.61 12.02
N ASP A 98 -17.78 6.73 11.67
CA ASP A 98 -18.00 7.44 10.39
C ASP A 98 -17.19 6.86 9.22
N ILE A 99 -16.34 5.88 9.49
CA ILE A 99 -15.58 5.14 8.48
C ILE A 99 -16.14 3.73 8.41
N LYS A 100 -16.78 3.38 7.32
CA LYS A 100 -17.52 2.10 7.18
C LYS A 100 -16.66 1.04 6.50
N VAL A 101 -17.03 -0.23 6.67
CA VAL A 101 -16.51 -1.33 5.85
C VAL A 101 -16.78 -1.01 4.37
N LYS A 102 -15.78 -1.21 3.52
CA LYS A 102 -15.70 -0.84 2.09
C LYS A 102 -15.38 0.64 1.79
N ASP A 103 -15.36 1.54 2.79
CA ASP A 103 -14.81 2.88 2.56
C ASP A 103 -13.33 2.80 2.18
N ILE A 104 -12.88 3.76 1.37
CA ILE A 104 -11.47 3.91 1.02
C ILE A 104 -10.82 4.93 1.97
N VAL A 105 -9.70 4.53 2.56
CA VAL A 105 -8.87 5.36 3.45
C VAL A 105 -7.48 5.52 2.87
N VAL A 106 -6.96 6.73 2.93
CA VAL A 106 -5.62 7.07 2.44
C VAL A 106 -4.76 7.55 3.61
N GLY A 107 -3.61 6.91 3.78
CA GLY A 107 -2.66 7.28 4.82
C GLY A 107 -1.84 8.51 4.42
N MET A 108 -2.24 9.70 4.88
CA MET A 108 -1.41 10.91 4.75
C MET A 108 -0.13 10.83 5.59
N ALA A 109 -0.25 10.22 6.77
CA ALA A 109 0.84 9.87 7.66
C ALA A 109 0.58 8.48 8.24
N ALA A 110 1.64 7.77 8.60
CA ALA A 110 1.56 6.47 9.23
C ALA A 110 2.31 6.48 10.55
N SER A 111 1.57 6.61 11.65
CA SER A 111 2.10 6.30 12.99
C SER A 111 2.50 4.83 13.06
N THR A 112 3.38 4.45 13.97
CA THR A 112 3.76 3.04 14.11
C THR A 112 4.19 2.71 15.54
N ASP A 113 4.02 1.45 15.92
CA ASP A 113 4.57 0.84 17.14
C ASP A 113 5.88 0.07 16.85
N SER A 114 6.31 0.02 15.59
CA SER A 114 7.48 -0.71 15.15
C SER A 114 8.78 0.02 15.43
N ASN A 115 9.82 -0.78 15.65
CA ASN A 115 11.20 -0.29 15.69
C ASN A 115 11.86 -0.17 14.30
N TYR A 116 11.11 -0.27 13.21
CA TYR A 116 11.64 -0.22 11.83
C TYR A 116 12.48 1.04 11.58
N ILE A 117 12.08 2.19 12.14
CA ILE A 117 12.79 3.47 12.01
C ILE A 117 14.23 3.42 12.54
N HIS A 118 14.53 2.57 13.52
CA HIS A 118 15.87 2.48 14.10
C HIS A 118 16.94 2.02 13.09
N ALA A 119 16.53 1.37 11.99
CA ALA A 119 17.46 0.99 10.91
C ALA A 119 18.03 2.22 10.17
N PHE A 120 17.38 3.39 10.26
CA PHE A 120 17.82 4.63 9.60
C PHE A 120 18.65 5.55 10.50
N ASP A 121 18.85 5.19 11.78
CA ASP A 121 19.65 5.94 12.77
C ASP A 121 19.28 7.43 12.88
N VAL A 122 17.99 7.74 12.78
CA VAL A 122 17.49 9.12 12.88
C VAL A 122 17.52 9.57 14.34
N PRO A 123 18.16 10.71 14.68
CA PRO A 123 18.25 11.20 16.05
C PRO A 123 16.94 11.88 16.50
N GLY A 124 15.88 11.12 16.74
CA GLY A 124 14.57 11.62 17.15
C GLY A 124 13.42 10.74 16.71
N SER A 125 12.22 11.34 16.67
CA SER A 125 11.00 10.68 16.16
C SER A 125 10.77 11.11 14.71
N TYR A 126 10.77 10.16 13.79
CA TYR A 126 10.43 10.41 12.40
C TYR A 126 8.91 10.27 12.18
N SER A 127 8.34 11.07 11.31
CA SER A 127 6.94 11.02 10.92
C SER A 127 6.81 10.48 9.49
N PRO A 128 6.54 9.18 9.30
CA PRO A 128 6.35 8.61 7.96
C PRO A 128 5.13 9.25 7.27
N CYS A 129 5.35 9.92 6.14
CA CYS A 129 4.31 10.64 5.41
C CYS A 129 4.25 10.21 3.95
N ALA A 130 3.05 10.25 3.39
CA ALA A 130 2.82 10.09 1.96
C ALA A 130 3.41 11.25 1.15
N SER A 131 3.76 10.98 -0.10
CA SER A 131 4.16 12.02 -1.04
C SER A 131 2.97 12.87 -1.44
N TYR A 132 3.12 14.18 -1.32
CA TYR A 132 2.07 15.13 -1.70
C TYR A 132 1.70 15.02 -3.18
N GLU A 133 2.67 14.76 -4.04
CA GLU A 133 2.44 14.55 -5.47
C GLU A 133 1.46 13.39 -5.74
N LEU A 134 1.73 12.20 -5.19
CA LEU A 134 0.85 11.04 -5.38
C LEU A 134 -0.52 11.25 -4.73
N LEU A 135 -0.58 11.90 -3.57
CA LEU A 135 -1.85 12.24 -2.93
C LEU A 135 -2.69 13.18 -3.81
N THR A 136 -2.05 14.17 -4.44
CA THR A 136 -2.71 15.09 -5.38
C THR A 136 -3.21 14.37 -6.63
N LYS A 137 -2.41 13.47 -7.20
CA LYS A 137 -2.81 12.61 -8.33
C LYS A 137 -4.02 11.74 -7.98
N LEU A 138 -4.01 11.14 -6.78
CA LEU A 138 -5.15 10.36 -6.29
C LEU A 138 -6.41 11.21 -6.12
N GLY A 139 -6.29 12.44 -5.60
CA GLY A 139 -7.42 13.36 -5.49
C GLY A 139 -8.08 13.66 -6.83
N LYS A 140 -7.27 13.94 -7.85
CA LYS A 140 -7.78 14.13 -9.23
C LYS A 140 -8.46 12.87 -9.79
N ALA A 141 -7.87 11.70 -9.54
CA ALA A 141 -8.47 10.42 -9.94
C ALA A 141 -9.82 10.17 -9.25
N SER A 142 -9.93 10.54 -7.97
CA SER A 142 -11.18 10.45 -7.19
C SER A 142 -12.29 11.31 -7.79
N GLU A 143 -11.99 12.55 -8.15
CA GLU A 143 -12.94 13.47 -8.81
C GLU A 143 -13.39 12.94 -10.18
N GLU A 144 -12.46 12.45 -11.01
CA GLU A 144 -12.75 11.93 -12.35
C GLU A 144 -13.58 10.63 -12.34
N LEU A 145 -13.36 9.76 -11.35
CA LEU A 145 -14.04 8.48 -11.22
C LEU A 145 -15.30 8.54 -10.34
N ASP A 146 -15.55 9.65 -9.67
CA ASP A 146 -16.59 9.80 -8.64
C ASP A 146 -16.47 8.73 -7.53
N ILE A 147 -15.24 8.43 -7.12
CA ILE A 147 -14.94 7.47 -6.07
C ILE A 147 -14.36 8.23 -4.86
N PRO A 148 -15.13 8.44 -3.80
CA PRO A 148 -14.67 9.21 -2.64
C PRO A 148 -13.69 8.41 -1.78
N PHE A 149 -12.79 9.12 -1.07
CA PHE A 149 -11.94 8.56 -0.03
C PHE A 149 -11.82 9.49 1.17
N LYS A 150 -11.36 8.97 2.29
CA LYS A 150 -10.99 9.74 3.49
C LYS A 150 -9.47 9.70 3.66
N ALA A 151 -8.84 10.83 3.89
CA ALA A 151 -7.39 10.92 4.08
C ALA A 151 -7.05 11.44 5.48
N GLY A 152 -6.05 10.83 6.11
CA GLY A 152 -5.59 11.23 7.44
C GLY A 152 -4.51 10.31 7.99
N ASN A 153 -4.27 10.40 9.30
CA ASN A 153 -3.30 9.56 9.97
C ASN A 153 -3.82 8.11 10.14
N ILE A 154 -2.99 7.16 9.82
CA ILE A 154 -3.20 5.72 10.06
C ILE A 154 -2.11 5.19 11.00
N VAL A 155 -2.22 3.94 11.45
CA VAL A 155 -1.15 3.29 12.18
C VAL A 155 -0.74 1.99 11.52
N SER A 156 0.56 1.79 11.36
CA SER A 156 1.16 0.51 10.94
C SER A 156 1.66 -0.22 12.18
N CYS A 157 1.11 -1.42 12.45
CA CYS A 157 1.46 -2.23 13.61
C CYS A 157 2.22 -3.50 13.21
N ASP A 158 3.15 -3.94 14.08
CA ASP A 158 3.89 -5.18 13.89
C ASP A 158 3.06 -6.42 14.22
N VAL A 159 2.05 -6.29 15.09
CA VAL A 159 1.26 -7.41 15.62
C VAL A 159 -0.18 -7.33 15.11
N PHE A 160 -0.65 -8.40 14.48
CA PHE A 160 -2.05 -8.51 14.02
C PHE A 160 -3.00 -8.97 15.14
N TYR A 161 -2.56 -9.93 15.97
CA TYR A 161 -3.34 -10.48 17.07
C TYR A 161 -2.93 -9.82 18.40
N GLU A 162 -3.45 -8.62 18.63
CA GLU A 162 -3.20 -7.89 19.87
C GLU A 162 -3.90 -8.53 21.08
N LEU A 163 -3.16 -8.63 22.18
CA LEU A 163 -3.65 -9.26 23.40
C LEU A 163 -4.54 -8.36 24.26
N LYS A 164 -4.46 -7.05 24.08
CA LYS A 164 -5.27 -6.06 24.80
C LYS A 164 -6.47 -5.65 23.95
N GLU A 165 -7.69 -5.94 24.43
CA GLU A 165 -8.94 -5.64 23.70
C GLU A 165 -9.08 -4.17 23.29
N ASP A 166 -8.62 -3.25 24.13
CA ASP A 166 -8.83 -1.80 23.94
C ASP A 166 -7.60 -1.06 23.39
N TRP A 167 -6.60 -1.76 22.87
CA TRP A 167 -5.33 -1.17 22.41
C TRP A 167 -5.52 -0.05 21.37
N TRP A 168 -6.46 -0.22 20.48
CA TRP A 168 -6.77 0.70 19.39
C TRP A 168 -7.42 2.02 19.85
N LYS A 169 -8.07 2.05 21.05
CA LYS A 169 -8.79 3.24 21.54
C LYS A 169 -7.88 4.43 21.78
N LYS A 170 -6.62 4.20 22.18
CA LYS A 170 -5.65 5.28 22.35
C LYS A 170 -5.25 5.90 21.01
N TRP A 171 -5.08 5.08 19.99
CA TRP A 171 -4.84 5.56 18.63
C TRP A 171 -6.04 6.34 18.09
N ALA A 172 -7.23 5.81 18.27
CA ALA A 172 -8.47 6.49 17.89
C ALA A 172 -8.63 7.85 18.59
N SER A 173 -8.28 7.96 19.88
CA SER A 173 -8.36 9.24 20.63
C SER A 173 -7.40 10.31 20.11
N MET A 174 -6.36 9.94 19.37
CA MET A 174 -5.43 10.82 18.68
C MET A 174 -5.81 11.10 17.23
N GLY A 175 -7.02 10.70 16.79
CA GLY A 175 -7.50 10.90 15.44
C GLY A 175 -6.94 9.93 14.40
N VAL A 176 -6.29 8.84 14.83
CA VAL A 176 -5.83 7.79 13.91
C VAL A 176 -7.05 7.05 13.37
N MET A 177 -7.20 7.01 12.05
CA MET A 177 -8.42 6.52 11.37
C MET A 177 -8.51 5.00 11.33
N ALA A 178 -7.40 4.34 11.06
CA ALA A 178 -7.36 2.91 10.77
C ALA A 178 -5.99 2.31 11.06
N VAL A 179 -5.94 0.96 11.17
CA VAL A 179 -4.72 0.17 11.31
C VAL A 179 -4.48 -0.69 10.08
N GLU A 180 -3.22 -0.76 9.68
CA GLU A 180 -2.64 -1.71 8.72
C GLU A 180 -1.22 -2.08 9.17
N MET A 181 -0.37 -2.68 8.33
CA MET A 181 0.89 -3.26 8.80
C MET A 181 2.12 -2.87 7.95
N GLU A 182 2.05 -1.95 6.97
CA GLU A 182 3.11 -1.76 5.97
C GLU A 182 3.46 -0.30 5.62
N ALA A 183 2.50 0.60 5.70
CA ALA A 183 2.64 1.96 5.16
C ALA A 183 3.82 2.74 5.77
N ALA A 184 4.07 2.59 7.07
CA ALA A 184 5.17 3.29 7.73
C ALA A 184 6.52 2.90 7.14
N ALA A 185 6.80 1.60 6.93
CA ALA A 185 8.04 1.14 6.33
C ALA A 185 8.17 1.60 4.87
N LEU A 186 7.07 1.55 4.11
CA LEU A 186 7.05 2.03 2.73
C LEU A 186 7.43 3.52 2.65
N TYR A 187 6.84 4.35 3.50
CA TYR A 187 7.11 5.79 3.52
C TYR A 187 8.55 6.10 3.97
N MET A 188 9.09 5.33 4.93
CA MET A 188 10.48 5.49 5.36
C MET A 188 11.46 5.13 4.25
N ASN A 189 11.25 3.99 3.56
CA ASN A 189 12.10 3.58 2.45
C ASN A 189 12.04 4.59 1.28
N ALA A 190 10.85 5.08 0.96
CA ALA A 190 10.66 6.07 -0.10
C ALA A 190 11.35 7.41 0.23
N ALA A 191 11.15 7.91 1.45
CA ALA A 191 11.77 9.16 1.89
C ALA A 191 13.30 9.07 1.91
N TYR A 192 13.86 7.94 2.38
CA TYR A 192 15.30 7.74 2.41
C TYR A 192 15.94 7.75 1.01
N ASN A 193 15.21 7.28 0.00
CA ASN A 193 15.69 7.17 -1.38
C ASN A 193 15.17 8.28 -2.32
N ASP A 194 14.50 9.31 -1.78
CA ASP A 194 13.96 10.45 -2.54
C ASP A 194 13.00 10.03 -3.67
N VAL A 195 12.08 9.10 -3.37
CA VAL A 195 11.03 8.62 -4.27
C VAL A 195 9.65 8.78 -3.66
N ASN A 196 8.61 8.66 -4.49
CA ASN A 196 7.23 8.85 -4.06
C ASN A 196 6.59 7.58 -3.50
N ALA A 197 5.81 7.73 -2.41
CA ALA A 197 5.00 6.66 -1.86
C ALA A 197 3.62 7.12 -1.41
N LEU A 198 2.63 6.25 -1.55
CA LEU A 198 1.25 6.45 -1.08
C LEU A 198 0.67 5.12 -0.63
N ALA A 199 -0.17 5.13 0.41
CA ALA A 199 -0.94 3.97 0.86
C ALA A 199 -2.44 4.25 0.75
N VAL A 200 -3.11 3.41 -0.02
CA VAL A 200 -4.56 3.44 -0.27
C VAL A 200 -5.13 2.12 0.23
N MET A 201 -6.08 2.15 1.15
CA MET A 201 -6.66 0.96 1.75
C MET A 201 -8.18 0.96 1.65
N THR A 202 -8.76 -0.22 1.44
CA THR A 202 -10.19 -0.43 1.67
C THR A 202 -10.40 -0.95 3.08
N ILE A 203 -11.36 -0.40 3.81
CA ILE A 203 -11.71 -0.88 5.13
C ILE A 203 -12.35 -2.27 5.03
N SER A 204 -11.71 -3.24 5.65
CA SER A 204 -12.14 -4.63 5.70
C SER A 204 -12.69 -5.06 7.05
N ASP A 205 -12.33 -4.36 8.11
CA ASP A 205 -12.69 -4.64 9.50
C ASP A 205 -13.07 -3.34 10.21
N HIS A 206 -13.94 -3.45 11.21
CA HIS A 206 -14.37 -2.29 11.99
C HIS A 206 -14.33 -2.58 13.49
N PHE A 207 -13.41 -1.96 14.21
CA PHE A 207 -13.18 -2.22 15.63
C PHE A 207 -14.34 -1.80 16.54
N VAL A 208 -15.11 -0.80 16.14
CA VAL A 208 -16.25 -0.30 16.95
C VAL A 208 -17.52 -1.12 16.73
N THR A 209 -17.80 -1.54 15.48
CA THR A 209 -19.04 -2.27 15.13
C THR A 209 -18.87 -3.77 15.10
N GLY A 210 -17.62 -4.26 14.98
CA GLY A 210 -17.31 -5.68 14.82
C GLY A 210 -17.59 -6.22 13.41
N GLU A 211 -17.99 -5.38 12.47
CA GLU A 211 -18.24 -5.76 11.08
C GLU A 211 -16.94 -6.16 10.37
N LYS A 212 -16.99 -7.17 9.52
CA LYS A 212 -15.84 -7.70 8.78
C LYS A 212 -16.23 -8.12 7.38
N ALA A 213 -15.37 -7.80 6.41
CA ALA A 213 -15.44 -8.34 5.07
C ALA A 213 -14.95 -9.80 5.03
N THR A 214 -15.52 -10.61 4.14
CA THR A 214 -15.09 -11.99 3.92
C THR A 214 -13.71 -12.05 3.27
N ALA A 215 -13.05 -13.22 3.31
CA ALA A 215 -11.77 -13.43 2.65
C ALA A 215 -11.85 -13.21 1.13
N GLU A 216 -12.94 -13.67 0.50
CA GLU A 216 -13.21 -13.49 -0.93
C GLU A 216 -13.39 -12.01 -1.29
N GLU A 217 -14.15 -11.25 -0.51
CA GLU A 217 -14.32 -9.80 -0.70
C GLU A 217 -12.98 -9.07 -0.60
N ARG A 218 -12.12 -9.44 0.35
CA ARG A 218 -10.77 -8.84 0.51
C ARG A 218 -9.89 -9.06 -0.70
N GLN A 219 -10.02 -10.19 -1.38
CA GLN A 219 -9.21 -10.54 -2.53
C GLN A 219 -9.69 -9.87 -3.81
N ASN A 220 -11.00 -9.90 -4.09
CA ASN A 220 -11.55 -9.65 -5.41
C ASN A 220 -12.52 -8.47 -5.50
N SER A 221 -13.06 -7.98 -4.37
CA SER A 221 -14.19 -7.04 -4.40
C SER A 221 -13.83 -5.58 -4.17
N PHE A 222 -12.58 -5.27 -3.83
CA PHE A 222 -12.14 -3.89 -3.54
C PHE A 222 -11.65 -3.19 -4.82
N THR A 223 -12.49 -3.24 -5.86
CA THR A 223 -12.14 -2.78 -7.22
C THR A 223 -11.98 -1.27 -7.33
N ASP A 224 -12.70 -0.49 -6.54
CA ASP A 224 -12.65 0.98 -6.59
C ASP A 224 -11.30 1.51 -6.10
N MET A 225 -10.74 0.93 -5.03
CA MET A 225 -9.38 1.23 -4.60
C MET A 225 -8.35 0.92 -5.70
N MET A 226 -8.51 -0.21 -6.40
CA MET A 226 -7.60 -0.61 -7.48
C MET A 226 -7.66 0.38 -8.64
N LYS A 227 -8.87 0.80 -9.05
CA LYS A 227 -9.07 1.81 -10.12
C LYS A 227 -8.45 3.15 -9.74
N LEU A 228 -8.69 3.64 -8.50
CA LEU A 228 -8.10 4.88 -8.00
C LEU A 228 -6.56 4.83 -8.04
N ALA A 229 -5.97 3.73 -7.57
CA ALA A 229 -4.53 3.57 -7.54
C ALA A 229 -3.93 3.49 -8.96
N LEU A 230 -4.59 2.80 -9.90
CA LEU A 230 -4.16 2.73 -11.30
C LEU A 230 -4.23 4.11 -11.98
N GLU A 231 -5.29 4.87 -11.79
CA GLU A 231 -5.38 6.24 -12.32
C GLU A 231 -4.30 7.16 -11.73
N ALA A 232 -4.05 7.06 -10.42
CA ALA A 232 -2.98 7.84 -9.78
C ALA A 232 -1.58 7.46 -10.30
N ALA A 233 -1.36 6.18 -10.65
CA ALA A 233 -0.09 5.68 -11.13
C ALA A 233 0.29 6.20 -12.54
N ILE A 234 -0.70 6.58 -13.36
CA ILE A 234 -0.48 7.03 -14.75
C ILE A 234 -0.57 8.56 -14.95
N LYS A 235 -0.93 9.30 -13.91
CA LYS A 235 -0.97 10.78 -13.91
C LYS A 235 0.40 11.36 -13.57
#